data_0089ce188496b37996509fd2cf9be338
#
_entry.id   0089ce188496b37996509fd2cf9be338
#
_cell.length_a   1.000
_cell.length_b   1.000
_cell.length_c   1.000
_cell.angle_alpha   90.00
_cell.angle_beta   90.00
_cell.angle_gamma   90.00
#
_symmetry.space_group_name_H-M   'P 1'
#
loop_
_entity.id
_entity.type
_entity.pdbx_description
1 polymer ?
#
loop_
_entity_poly.entity_id
_entity_poly.type
_entity_poly.pdbx_seq_one_letter_code
_entity_poly.pdbx_strand_id
1 'polypeptide(L)'
;MDLNVMGSGVLQVSDATFGAEFNESLIHQAVVAFLAGGRQGTRQQKNRSGVSGGGRKPWRQKGTGRARAGTIRSPIWRGGGVTFAARPQDHSQKLNRKMYRGALRSILSELVRQERLVVVEHLRMDAPETRQMLSLIHI
;
A
#
# COMPACT_ATOMS: atom_id res chain seq x y z
N MET A 1 -0.72 -17.02 29.00
CA MET A 1 0.65 -16.50 29.18
C MET A 1 0.57 -15.16 29.87
N ASP A 2 1.63 -14.76 30.55
CA ASP A 2 1.65 -13.52 31.32
C ASP A 2 2.55 -12.49 30.65
N LEU A 3 2.07 -11.26 30.52
CA LEU A 3 2.82 -10.13 29.99
C LEU A 3 3.08 -9.11 31.11
N ASN A 4 4.32 -8.64 31.21
CA ASN A 4 4.69 -7.62 32.16
C ASN A 4 4.13 -6.25 31.71
N VAL A 5 3.40 -5.57 32.61
CA VAL A 5 2.89 -4.22 32.40
C VAL A 5 3.84 -3.24 33.06
N MET A 6 4.29 -2.23 32.36
CA MET A 6 5.16 -1.21 32.91
C MET A 6 4.43 -0.42 34.02
N GLY A 7 4.95 -0.50 35.24
CA GLY A 7 4.45 0.26 36.38
C GLY A 7 3.32 -0.39 37.21
N SER A 8 2.66 -1.45 36.73
CA SER A 8 1.45 -1.96 37.42
C SER A 8 1.32 -3.48 37.54
N GLY A 9 2.35 -4.27 37.21
CA GLY A 9 2.34 -5.72 37.46
C GLY A 9 2.18 -6.59 36.20
N VAL A 10 1.45 -7.70 36.30
CA VAL A 10 1.35 -8.75 35.27
C VAL A 10 -0.06 -8.81 34.71
N LEU A 11 -0.18 -8.82 33.37
CA LEU A 11 -1.44 -8.99 32.67
C LEU A 11 -1.54 -10.41 32.08
N GLN A 12 -2.55 -11.14 32.48
CA GLN A 12 -2.83 -12.46 31.94
C GLN A 12 -3.52 -12.36 30.57
N VAL A 13 -2.92 -12.92 29.52
CA VAL A 13 -3.43 -12.86 28.14
C VAL A 13 -3.63 -14.24 27.55
N SER A 14 -4.45 -14.32 26.48
CA SER A 14 -4.77 -15.59 25.83
C SER A 14 -3.60 -16.13 25.01
N ASP A 15 -3.20 -17.36 25.23
CA ASP A 15 -2.19 -18.09 24.47
C ASP A 15 -2.58 -18.25 22.99
N ALA A 16 -3.88 -18.36 22.70
CA ALA A 16 -4.37 -18.44 21.32
C ALA A 16 -4.09 -17.18 20.48
N THR A 17 -3.80 -16.05 21.14
CA THR A 17 -3.52 -14.78 20.46
C THR A 17 -2.03 -14.44 20.48
N PHE A 18 -1.33 -14.71 21.56
CA PHE A 18 0.06 -14.30 21.75
C PHE A 18 1.05 -15.49 21.76
N GLY A 19 0.54 -16.72 21.67
CA GLY A 19 1.34 -17.95 21.58
C GLY A 19 1.31 -18.63 20.20
N ALA A 20 0.84 -17.98 19.15
CA ALA A 20 0.73 -18.55 17.82
C ALA A 20 2.11 -18.81 17.18
N GLU A 21 2.20 -19.80 16.30
CA GLU A 21 3.40 -20.08 15.52
C GLU A 21 3.71 -18.93 14.53
N PHE A 22 4.99 -18.72 14.27
CA PHE A 22 5.44 -17.73 13.31
C PHE A 22 5.21 -18.22 11.88
N ASN A 23 4.42 -17.45 11.12
CA ASN A 23 4.13 -17.73 9.71
C ASN A 23 4.55 -16.55 8.83
N GLU A 24 5.81 -16.58 8.37
CA GLU A 24 6.41 -15.53 7.58
C GLU A 24 5.66 -15.25 6.28
N SER A 25 5.27 -16.29 5.55
CA SER A 25 4.59 -16.14 4.26
C SER A 25 3.24 -15.45 4.38
N LEU A 26 2.47 -15.77 5.43
CA LEU A 26 1.19 -15.15 5.71
C LEU A 26 1.35 -13.68 6.13
N ILE A 27 2.35 -13.39 6.95
CA ILE A 27 2.70 -12.01 7.37
C ILE A 27 3.10 -11.18 6.16
N HIS A 28 4.01 -11.71 5.33
CA HIS A 28 4.45 -11.05 4.10
C HIS A 28 3.27 -10.71 3.18
N GLN A 29 2.37 -11.67 2.96
CA GLN A 29 1.17 -11.43 2.14
C GLN A 29 0.28 -10.33 2.72
N ALA A 30 0.09 -10.29 4.04
CA ALA A 30 -0.69 -9.25 4.70
C ALA A 30 -0.05 -7.87 4.57
N VAL A 31 1.28 -7.77 4.75
CA VAL A 31 2.04 -6.52 4.59
C VAL A 31 1.99 -6.02 3.14
N VAL A 32 2.19 -6.90 2.16
CA VAL A 32 2.11 -6.54 0.74
C VAL A 32 0.71 -6.03 0.38
N ALA A 33 -0.35 -6.70 0.86
CA ALA A 33 -1.73 -6.26 0.65
C ALA A 33 -2.00 -4.88 1.27
N PHE A 34 -1.50 -4.64 2.49
CA PHE A 34 -1.63 -3.36 3.18
C PHE A 34 -0.93 -2.22 2.42
N LEU A 35 0.33 -2.43 2.04
CA LEU A 35 1.11 -1.44 1.29
C LEU A 35 0.53 -1.18 -0.11
N ALA A 36 0.03 -2.21 -0.78
CA ALA A 36 -0.63 -2.07 -2.07
C ALA A 36 -1.93 -1.26 -1.97
N GLY A 37 -2.71 -1.45 -0.89
CA GLY A 37 -3.94 -0.70 -0.63
C GLY A 37 -3.72 0.79 -0.38
N GLY A 38 -2.54 1.19 0.14
CA GLY A 38 -2.17 2.60 0.36
C GLY A 38 -1.78 3.35 -0.92
N ARG A 39 -1.62 2.64 -2.06
CA ARG A 39 -1.24 3.28 -3.33
C ARG A 39 -2.46 3.94 -3.99
N GLN A 40 -2.40 5.23 -4.21
CA GLN A 40 -3.50 5.98 -4.84
C GLN A 40 -3.75 5.59 -6.31
N GLY A 41 -2.72 5.21 -7.06
CA GLY A 41 -2.84 4.78 -8.44
C GLY A 41 -3.41 5.83 -9.41
N THR A 42 -3.31 7.11 -9.12
CA THR A 42 -3.97 8.21 -9.84
C THR A 42 -3.26 8.68 -11.08
N ARG A 43 -2.09 8.13 -11.42
CA ARG A 43 -1.35 8.57 -12.62
C ARG A 43 -2.12 8.24 -13.89
N GLN A 44 -2.13 9.20 -14.82
CA GLN A 44 -2.80 9.05 -16.10
C GLN A 44 -2.00 9.71 -17.23
N GLN A 45 -2.01 9.07 -18.39
CA GLN A 45 -1.50 9.62 -19.65
C GLN A 45 -2.57 9.51 -20.72
N LYS A 46 -2.54 10.43 -21.68
CA LYS A 46 -3.48 10.39 -22.81
C LYS A 46 -2.97 9.42 -23.87
N ASN A 47 -3.76 8.41 -24.19
CA ASN A 47 -3.56 7.59 -25.38
C ASN A 47 -4.07 8.33 -26.62
N ARG A 48 -3.93 7.73 -27.82
CA ARG A 48 -4.39 8.36 -29.07
C ARG A 48 -5.88 8.69 -29.10
N SER A 49 -6.71 8.04 -28.30
CA SER A 49 -8.14 8.33 -28.19
C SER A 49 -8.42 9.49 -27.27
N GLY A 50 -7.58 9.70 -26.23
CA GLY A 50 -7.74 10.79 -25.24
C GLY A 50 -7.11 12.12 -25.67
N VAL A 51 -6.24 12.13 -26.69
CA VAL A 51 -5.63 13.37 -27.20
C VAL A 51 -6.62 14.12 -28.04
N SER A 52 -6.70 15.46 -27.88
CA SER A 52 -7.55 16.34 -28.71
C SER A 52 -7.04 16.40 -30.15
N GLY A 53 -7.94 16.64 -31.12
CA GLY A 53 -7.62 16.73 -32.53
C GLY A 53 -7.86 15.42 -33.29
N GLY A 54 -7.39 15.28 -34.50
CA GLY A 54 -7.62 14.13 -35.40
C GLY A 54 -9.01 14.17 -36.04
N GLY A 55 -9.61 13.01 -36.30
CA GLY A 55 -10.91 12.91 -36.99
C GLY A 55 -10.80 12.98 -38.52
N ARG A 56 -9.82 13.67 -39.03
CA ARG A 56 -9.55 13.75 -40.49
C ARG A 56 -8.22 13.05 -40.78
N LYS A 57 -8.20 12.26 -41.91
CA LYS A 57 -6.96 11.69 -42.43
C LYS A 57 -6.04 12.82 -42.93
N PRO A 58 -4.75 12.87 -42.53
CA PRO A 58 -3.83 13.96 -42.89
C PRO A 58 -3.64 14.12 -44.40
N TRP A 59 -3.56 13.03 -45.16
CA TRP A 59 -3.48 12.99 -46.62
C TRP A 59 -4.03 11.68 -47.16
N ARG A 60 -4.22 11.64 -48.50
CA ARG A 60 -4.74 10.48 -49.18
C ARG A 60 -3.78 9.27 -49.08
N GLN A 61 -4.32 8.04 -49.22
CA GLN A 61 -3.64 6.79 -48.99
C GLN A 61 -2.44 6.53 -49.94
N LYS A 62 -2.53 7.05 -51.17
CA LYS A 62 -1.50 6.86 -52.21
C LYS A 62 -1.31 8.18 -53.01
N GLY A 63 -0.17 8.29 -53.73
CA GLY A 63 0.07 9.43 -54.62
C GLY A 63 0.57 10.72 -53.94
N THR A 64 1.13 10.64 -52.73
CA THR A 64 1.72 11.78 -52.01
C THR A 64 3.22 11.66 -51.79
N GLY A 65 3.84 10.50 -52.08
CA GLY A 65 5.25 10.23 -51.78
C GLY A 65 5.57 10.18 -50.25
N ARG A 66 4.56 10.32 -49.40
CA ARG A 66 4.72 10.31 -47.94
C ARG A 66 4.33 8.95 -47.34
N ALA A 67 4.85 8.65 -46.13
CA ALA A 67 4.41 7.49 -45.39
C ALA A 67 2.90 7.57 -45.11
N ARG A 68 2.23 6.42 -45.12
CA ARG A 68 0.77 6.36 -44.85
C ARG A 68 0.48 6.77 -43.44
N ALA A 69 -0.50 7.67 -43.23
CA ALA A 69 -0.95 8.10 -41.91
C ALA A 69 -2.48 8.13 -41.82
N GLY A 70 -3.02 7.54 -40.81
CA GLY A 70 -4.46 7.52 -40.54
C GLY A 70 -4.93 8.67 -39.65
N THR A 71 -4.07 9.15 -38.76
CA THR A 71 -4.39 10.23 -37.82
C THR A 71 -3.12 10.95 -37.36
N ILE A 72 -3.25 12.22 -37.02
CA ILE A 72 -2.18 13.03 -36.42
C ILE A 72 -1.97 12.70 -34.93
N ARG A 73 -2.88 11.93 -34.32
CA ARG A 73 -2.81 11.51 -32.90
C ARG A 73 -1.97 10.26 -32.67
N SER A 74 -1.42 9.67 -33.73
CA SER A 74 -0.58 8.47 -33.64
C SER A 74 0.60 8.72 -32.71
N PRO A 75 1.06 7.71 -31.95
CA PRO A 75 2.21 7.85 -31.04
C PRO A 75 3.50 8.29 -31.71
N ILE A 76 3.66 8.06 -33.01
CA ILE A 76 4.84 8.47 -33.78
C ILE A 76 4.81 9.98 -34.13
N TRP A 77 3.70 10.67 -33.89
CA TRP A 77 3.56 12.09 -34.17
C TRP A 77 3.88 12.93 -32.94
N ARG A 78 4.53 14.06 -33.13
CA ARG A 78 4.71 15.05 -32.08
C ARG A 78 3.33 15.56 -31.63
N GLY A 79 3.07 15.46 -30.32
CA GLY A 79 1.74 15.76 -29.75
C GLY A 79 0.72 14.64 -29.91
N GLY A 80 1.10 13.47 -30.44
CA GLY A 80 0.27 12.26 -30.44
C GLY A 80 0.13 11.63 -29.06
N GLY A 81 -0.73 10.61 -28.94
CA GLY A 81 -0.96 9.90 -27.69
C GLY A 81 0.17 8.90 -27.38
N VAL A 82 0.30 8.55 -26.10
CA VAL A 82 1.22 7.51 -25.65
C VAL A 82 0.70 6.14 -26.08
N THR A 83 1.58 5.26 -26.58
CA THR A 83 1.21 3.93 -27.07
C THR A 83 0.57 3.08 -25.97
N PHE A 84 1.26 2.94 -24.83
CA PHE A 84 0.81 2.23 -23.66
C PHE A 84 0.60 3.21 -22.50
N ALA A 85 -0.40 4.06 -22.67
CA ALA A 85 -0.72 5.10 -21.70
C ALA A 85 -1.15 4.51 -20.35
N ALA A 86 -0.51 4.93 -19.28
CA ALA A 86 -0.93 4.58 -17.94
C ALA A 86 -2.35 5.14 -17.69
N ARG A 87 -3.16 4.38 -16.96
CA ARG A 87 -4.49 4.79 -16.50
C ARG A 87 -4.57 4.66 -15.00
N PRO A 88 -5.47 5.40 -14.34
CA PRO A 88 -5.76 5.19 -12.93
C PRO A 88 -6.09 3.72 -12.67
N GLN A 89 -5.47 3.16 -11.66
CA GLN A 89 -5.57 1.73 -11.33
C GLN A 89 -5.71 1.55 -9.83
N ASP A 90 -6.64 0.72 -9.41
CA ASP A 90 -6.73 0.23 -8.04
C ASP A 90 -5.67 -0.86 -7.83
N HIS A 91 -4.83 -0.67 -6.81
CA HIS A 91 -3.78 -1.61 -6.43
C HIS A 91 -4.17 -2.47 -5.22
N SER A 92 -5.38 -2.30 -4.69
CA SER A 92 -5.84 -3.06 -3.52
C SER A 92 -5.82 -4.56 -3.79
N GLN A 93 -5.37 -5.32 -2.79
CA GLN A 93 -5.35 -6.77 -2.82
C GLN A 93 -6.30 -7.32 -1.76
N LYS A 94 -7.21 -8.19 -2.17
CA LYS A 94 -8.14 -8.83 -1.26
C LYS A 94 -7.41 -9.86 -0.40
N LEU A 95 -7.52 -9.72 0.93
CA LEU A 95 -7.08 -10.72 1.89
C LEU A 95 -8.30 -11.28 2.65
N ASN A 96 -8.35 -12.59 2.86
CA ASN A 96 -9.43 -13.21 3.63
C ASN A 96 -9.35 -12.79 5.10
N ARG A 97 -10.49 -12.55 5.75
CA ARG A 97 -10.54 -12.13 7.17
C ARG A 97 -9.82 -13.09 8.11
N LYS A 98 -9.95 -14.41 7.87
CA LYS A 98 -9.24 -15.43 8.67
C LYS A 98 -7.71 -15.32 8.51
N MET A 99 -7.23 -15.12 7.28
CA MET A 99 -5.80 -14.92 7.00
C MET A 99 -5.27 -13.66 7.67
N TYR A 100 -5.97 -12.55 7.56
CA TYR A 100 -5.59 -11.29 8.22
C TYR A 100 -5.47 -11.43 9.74
N ARG A 101 -6.48 -12.06 10.37
CA ARG A 101 -6.45 -12.33 11.83
C ARG A 101 -5.31 -13.29 12.20
N GLY A 102 -5.05 -14.32 11.38
CA GLY A 102 -3.91 -15.22 11.58
C GLY A 102 -2.57 -14.49 11.47
N ALA A 103 -2.41 -13.61 10.50
CA ALA A 103 -1.21 -12.78 10.36
C ALA A 103 -0.98 -11.89 11.59
N LEU A 104 -2.04 -11.20 12.09
CA LEU A 104 -1.93 -10.36 13.29
C LEU A 104 -1.53 -11.17 14.53
N ARG A 105 -2.13 -12.35 14.75
CA ARG A 105 -1.75 -13.23 15.86
C ARG A 105 -0.30 -13.66 15.77
N SER A 106 0.14 -14.06 14.58
CA SER A 106 1.53 -14.46 14.34
C SER A 106 2.52 -13.30 14.59
N ILE A 107 2.18 -12.07 14.16
CA ILE A 107 2.98 -10.87 14.41
C ILE A 107 3.07 -10.57 15.91
N LEU A 108 1.92 -10.51 16.60
CA LEU A 108 1.88 -10.20 18.04
C LEU A 108 2.66 -11.25 18.87
N SER A 109 2.52 -12.52 18.52
CA SER A 109 3.24 -13.61 19.18
C SER A 109 4.75 -13.49 18.99
N GLU A 110 5.18 -13.08 17.80
CA GLU A 110 6.60 -12.89 17.52
C GLU A 110 7.17 -11.66 18.22
N LEU A 111 6.41 -10.57 18.29
CA LEU A 111 6.82 -9.38 19.05
C LEU A 111 6.99 -9.67 20.55
N VAL A 112 6.16 -10.54 21.11
CA VAL A 112 6.31 -11.00 22.50
C VAL A 112 7.57 -11.85 22.65
N ARG A 113 7.83 -12.81 21.74
CA ARG A 113 9.04 -13.66 21.77
C ARG A 113 10.34 -12.86 21.64
N GLN A 114 10.30 -11.77 20.89
CA GLN A 114 11.46 -10.88 20.69
C GLN A 114 11.55 -9.77 21.75
N GLU A 115 10.69 -9.78 22.77
CA GLU A 115 10.63 -8.74 23.82
C GLU A 115 10.47 -7.30 23.27
N ARG A 116 9.81 -7.17 22.12
CA ARG A 116 9.57 -5.91 21.42
C ARG A 116 8.18 -5.32 21.68
N LEU A 117 7.34 -6.05 22.42
CA LEU A 117 6.00 -5.58 22.83
C LEU A 117 6.07 -5.03 24.25
N VAL A 118 5.81 -3.73 24.38
CA VAL A 118 5.72 -3.05 25.67
C VAL A 118 4.25 -2.81 25.97
N VAL A 119 3.80 -3.26 27.16
CA VAL A 119 2.44 -3.06 27.64
C VAL A 119 2.46 -1.98 28.70
N VAL A 120 1.63 -0.95 28.54
CA VAL A 120 1.48 0.15 29.50
C VAL A 120 0.02 0.27 29.92
N GLU A 121 -0.24 0.63 31.16
CA GLU A 121 -1.61 0.78 31.68
C GLU A 121 -2.31 2.00 31.08
N HIS A 122 -1.63 3.13 31.04
CA HIS A 122 -2.16 4.39 30.52
C HIS A 122 -1.11 5.16 29.73
N LEU A 123 -1.52 5.67 28.57
CA LEU A 123 -0.78 6.67 27.79
C LEU A 123 -1.47 8.03 27.96
N ARG A 124 -1.44 8.57 29.18
CA ARG A 124 -2.00 9.89 29.47
C ARG A 124 -0.88 10.87 29.77
N MET A 125 -1.03 12.06 29.25
CA MET A 125 -0.20 13.23 29.58
C MET A 125 -1.12 14.31 30.14
N ASP A 126 -0.67 14.99 31.18
CA ASP A 126 -1.43 16.10 31.80
C ASP A 126 -1.42 17.37 30.94
N ALA A 127 -0.37 17.51 30.09
CA ALA A 127 -0.23 18.59 29.12
C ALA A 127 0.37 18.07 27.80
N PRO A 128 0.06 18.69 26.64
CA PRO A 128 0.60 18.29 25.36
C PRO A 128 2.06 18.73 25.20
N GLU A 129 2.97 18.09 25.94
CA GLU A 129 4.40 18.35 25.92
C GLU A 129 5.19 17.22 25.26
N THR A 130 5.94 17.54 24.20
CA THR A 130 6.79 16.58 23.48
C THR A 130 7.83 15.93 24.38
N ARG A 131 8.36 16.67 25.37
CA ARG A 131 9.37 16.16 26.32
C ARG A 131 8.82 15.03 27.18
N GLN A 132 7.59 15.16 27.69
CA GLN A 132 6.94 14.11 28.48
C GLN A 132 6.64 12.87 27.64
N MET A 133 6.21 13.08 26.40
CA MET A 133 5.98 11.97 25.46
C MET A 133 7.27 11.20 25.14
N LEU A 134 8.37 11.90 24.91
CA LEU A 134 9.67 11.27 24.67
C LEU A 134 10.18 10.49 25.88
N SER A 135 9.96 10.98 27.09
CA SER A 135 10.34 10.23 28.30
C SER A 135 9.51 8.94 28.48
N LEU A 136 8.24 8.95 28.07
CA LEU A 136 7.39 7.76 28.08
C LEU A 136 7.80 6.71 27.03
N ILE A 137 8.30 7.14 25.87
CA ILE A 137 8.70 6.25 24.76
C ILE A 137 10.10 5.66 24.99
N HIS A 138 10.98 6.38 25.68
CA HIS A 138 12.38 5.98 25.90
C HIS A 138 12.63 5.36 27.27
N ILE A 139 11.62 4.87 27.96
CA ILE A 139 11.78 4.15 29.24
C ILE A 139 12.42 2.80 29.03
#